data_4fb621b047e38d3c9749ed632af59985
#
_entry.id   4fb621b047e38d3c9749ed632af59985
#
_cell.length_a   1.000
_cell.length_b   1.000
_cell.length_c   1.000
_cell.angle_alpha   90.00
_cell.angle_beta   90.00
_cell.angle_gamma   90.00
#
_symmetry.space_group_name_H-M   'P 1'
#
loop_
_entity.id
_entity.type
_entity.pdbx_description
1 polymer ?
#
loop_
_entity_poly.entity_id
_entity_poly.type
_entity_poly.pdbx_seq_one_letter_code
_entity_poly.pdbx_strand_id
1 'polypeptide(L)'
;MQYQSTRDKNLKASSAQAILNGLAPDGGLYTMPSFDEVKFDYTTVLNMDTMSMSTKILSKLLPDFSEAEMAKLVHDGYTGKFETDHLTPTVPVGEDFILELFRGPTSAFKDVALSMLPRLMTASKEKLGVDDEIMILTATSGDTGKAAMEGFCDVPGT
;
A
#
# COMPACT_ATOMS: atom_id res chain seq x y z
N MET A 1 -2.82 -16.90 3.20
CA MET A 1 -2.33 -16.27 4.46
C MET A 1 -3.47 -15.51 5.11
N GLN A 2 -3.61 -15.53 6.44
CA GLN A 2 -4.52 -14.66 7.19
C GLN A 2 -3.71 -13.75 8.10
N TYR A 3 -4.13 -12.50 8.18
CA TYR A 3 -3.61 -11.55 9.15
C TYR A 3 -4.18 -11.83 10.55
N GLN A 4 -3.50 -11.38 11.59
CA GLN A 4 -3.93 -11.52 12.98
C GLN A 4 -3.70 -10.23 13.75
N SER A 5 -4.48 -10.00 14.82
CA SER A 5 -4.23 -8.86 15.71
C SER A 5 -2.91 -9.02 16.47
N THR A 6 -2.24 -7.90 16.69
CA THR A 6 -1.05 -7.85 17.57
C THR A 6 -1.39 -8.07 19.04
N ARG A 7 -2.67 -7.91 19.43
CA ARG A 7 -3.13 -8.09 20.82
C ARG A 7 -3.74 -9.46 21.05
N ASP A 8 -4.51 -9.98 20.09
CA ASP A 8 -5.09 -11.33 20.16
C ASP A 8 -4.85 -12.07 18.84
N LYS A 9 -3.98 -13.07 18.88
CA LYS A 9 -3.63 -13.91 17.72
C LYS A 9 -4.80 -14.74 17.18
N ASN A 10 -5.89 -14.88 17.92
CA ASN A 10 -7.11 -15.58 17.47
C ASN A 10 -8.00 -14.68 16.61
N LEU A 11 -7.89 -13.37 16.73
CA LEU A 11 -8.58 -12.42 15.86
C LEU A 11 -7.90 -12.41 14.49
N LYS A 12 -8.53 -13.09 13.54
CA LYS A 12 -8.03 -13.24 12.18
C LYS A 12 -8.81 -12.35 11.22
N ALA A 13 -8.11 -11.92 10.17
CA ALA A 13 -8.71 -11.18 9.06
C ALA A 13 -8.07 -11.60 7.75
N SER A 14 -8.81 -11.55 6.66
CA SER A 14 -8.25 -11.58 5.32
C SER A 14 -7.47 -10.30 5.04
N SER A 15 -6.67 -10.25 3.99
CA SER A 15 -5.94 -9.02 3.63
C SER A 15 -6.90 -7.86 3.29
N ALA A 16 -7.99 -8.15 2.57
CA ALA A 16 -8.99 -7.15 2.25
C ALA A 16 -9.72 -6.62 3.51
N GLN A 17 -10.05 -7.50 4.47
CA GLN A 17 -10.64 -7.10 5.75
C GLN A 17 -9.66 -6.24 6.57
N ALA A 18 -8.38 -6.62 6.63
CA ALA A 18 -7.37 -5.87 7.36
C ALA A 18 -7.15 -4.46 6.79
N ILE A 19 -7.18 -4.32 5.45
CA ILE A 19 -7.07 -3.02 4.77
C ILE A 19 -8.29 -2.15 5.12
N LEU A 20 -9.50 -2.69 5.01
CA LEU A 20 -10.72 -1.91 5.18
C LEU A 20 -10.95 -1.51 6.64
N ASN A 21 -10.65 -2.41 7.59
CA ASN A 21 -10.83 -2.15 9.01
C ASN A 21 -9.75 -1.22 9.61
N GLY A 22 -8.54 -1.24 9.06
CA GLY A 22 -7.40 -0.51 9.60
C GLY A 22 -6.90 -1.08 10.94
N LEU A 23 -7.74 -1.07 11.98
CA LEU A 23 -7.47 -1.65 13.29
C LEU A 23 -8.33 -2.90 13.54
N ALA A 24 -7.79 -3.83 14.30
CA ALA A 24 -8.55 -4.98 14.79
C ALA A 24 -9.56 -4.54 15.87
N PRO A 25 -10.65 -5.31 16.11
CA PRO A 25 -11.69 -4.96 17.09
C PRO A 25 -11.18 -4.77 18.53
N ASP A 26 -10.06 -5.37 18.87
CA ASP A 26 -9.36 -5.22 20.17
C ASP A 26 -8.43 -4.00 20.23
N GLY A 27 -8.39 -3.18 19.16
CA GLY A 27 -7.51 -2.04 19.02
C GLY A 27 -6.05 -2.42 18.69
N GLY A 28 -5.80 -3.68 18.33
CA GLY A 28 -4.50 -4.12 17.81
C GLY A 28 -4.30 -3.76 16.34
N LEU A 29 -3.07 -3.84 15.87
CA LEU A 29 -2.74 -3.77 14.44
C LEU A 29 -2.85 -5.15 13.82
N TYR A 30 -3.17 -5.20 12.53
CA TYR A 30 -3.09 -6.45 11.79
C TYR A 30 -1.65 -6.74 11.37
N THR A 31 -1.18 -7.95 11.65
CA THR A 31 0.17 -8.42 11.30
C THR A 31 0.12 -9.82 10.70
N MET A 32 1.13 -10.17 9.94
CA MET A 32 1.29 -11.52 9.43
C MET A 32 1.67 -12.48 10.58
N PRO A 33 1.15 -13.73 10.58
CA PRO A 33 1.53 -14.73 11.58
C PRO A 33 3.01 -15.10 11.55
N SER A 34 3.59 -15.14 10.35
CA SER A 34 4.99 -15.46 10.10
C SER A 34 5.50 -14.77 8.84
N PHE A 35 6.75 -14.34 8.86
CA PHE A 35 7.44 -13.86 7.65
C PHE A 35 7.86 -14.98 6.70
N ASP A 36 7.84 -16.24 7.13
CA ASP A 36 8.23 -17.37 6.29
C ASP A 36 7.30 -17.54 5.07
N GLU A 37 6.03 -17.18 5.22
CA GLU A 37 5.05 -17.24 4.14
C GLU A 37 5.30 -16.19 3.03
N VAL A 38 6.04 -15.13 3.35
CA VAL A 38 6.30 -13.99 2.44
C VAL A 38 7.76 -13.82 2.05
N LYS A 39 8.61 -14.82 2.34
CA LYS A 39 9.99 -14.81 1.88
C LYS A 39 10.07 -14.70 0.36
N PHE A 40 10.91 -13.81 -0.08
CA PHE A 40 11.28 -13.63 -1.49
C PHE A 40 12.70 -14.09 -1.74
N ASP A 41 12.92 -14.74 -2.86
CA ASP A 41 14.23 -14.70 -3.46
C ASP A 41 14.39 -13.32 -4.11
N TYR A 42 15.19 -12.45 -3.49
CA TYR A 42 15.39 -11.08 -3.95
C TYR A 42 15.97 -11.03 -5.37
N THR A 43 16.66 -12.06 -5.83
CA THR A 43 17.20 -12.14 -7.18
C THR A 43 16.10 -12.14 -8.23
N THR A 44 14.89 -12.58 -7.89
CA THR A 44 13.74 -12.59 -8.80
C THR A 44 13.18 -11.19 -9.06
N VAL A 45 13.46 -10.22 -8.20
CA VAL A 45 12.95 -8.84 -8.31
C VAL A 45 14.01 -7.82 -8.74
N LEU A 46 15.30 -8.16 -8.68
CA LEU A 46 16.41 -7.23 -8.96
C LEU A 46 16.38 -6.61 -10.37
N ASN A 47 15.84 -7.33 -11.35
CA ASN A 47 15.80 -6.90 -12.75
C ASN A 47 14.39 -6.49 -13.20
N MET A 48 13.43 -6.38 -12.27
CA MET A 48 12.09 -5.93 -12.59
C MET A 48 12.04 -4.40 -12.58
N ASP A 49 11.18 -3.84 -13.44
CA ASP A 49 10.76 -2.47 -13.29
C ASP A 49 9.95 -2.27 -12.00
N THR A 50 9.80 -1.02 -11.57
CA THR A 50 9.16 -0.68 -10.29
C THR A 50 7.71 -1.17 -10.20
N MET A 51 6.94 -1.12 -11.29
CA MET A 51 5.55 -1.55 -11.30
C MET A 51 5.44 -3.07 -11.17
N SER A 52 6.24 -3.81 -11.92
CA SER A 52 6.30 -5.28 -11.86
C SER A 52 6.78 -5.77 -10.49
N MET A 53 7.79 -5.12 -9.92
CA MET A 53 8.29 -5.42 -8.57
C MET A 53 7.22 -5.15 -7.51
N SER A 54 6.58 -3.98 -7.56
CA SER A 54 5.50 -3.62 -6.63
C SER A 54 4.34 -4.61 -6.71
N THR A 55 3.91 -4.97 -7.91
CA THR A 55 2.88 -5.98 -8.15
C THR A 55 3.25 -7.31 -7.52
N LYS A 56 4.46 -7.78 -7.75
CA LYS A 56 4.96 -9.08 -7.23
C LYS A 56 4.98 -9.11 -5.71
N ILE A 57 5.48 -8.04 -5.08
CA ILE A 57 5.57 -7.94 -3.63
C ILE A 57 4.17 -7.85 -3.00
N LEU A 58 3.33 -6.94 -3.51
CA LEU A 58 1.99 -6.71 -2.96
C LEU A 58 1.07 -7.92 -3.15
N SER A 59 1.13 -8.63 -4.29
CA SER A 59 0.36 -9.86 -4.50
C SER A 59 0.70 -10.95 -3.48
N LYS A 60 1.95 -11.02 -3.06
CA LYS A 60 2.36 -11.97 -2.03
C LYS A 60 1.93 -11.55 -0.61
N LEU A 61 1.95 -10.25 -0.34
CA LEU A 61 1.49 -9.71 0.93
C LEU A 61 -0.04 -9.71 1.06
N LEU A 62 -0.76 -9.49 -0.03
CA LEU A 62 -2.20 -9.32 -0.06
C LEU A 62 -2.88 -10.40 -0.91
N PRO A 63 -2.92 -11.66 -0.43
CA PRO A 63 -3.32 -12.83 -1.22
C PRO A 63 -4.80 -12.89 -1.60
N ASP A 64 -5.65 -12.01 -1.10
CA ASP A 64 -7.03 -11.90 -1.55
C ASP A 64 -7.14 -11.27 -2.95
N PHE A 65 -6.07 -10.64 -3.42
CA PHE A 65 -6.00 -10.04 -4.76
C PHE A 65 -5.16 -10.92 -5.68
N SER A 66 -5.70 -11.27 -6.83
CA SER A 66 -4.93 -11.91 -7.89
C SER A 66 -3.81 -11.00 -8.40
N GLU A 67 -2.79 -11.59 -9.01
CA GLU A 67 -1.67 -10.81 -9.58
C GLU A 67 -2.16 -9.83 -10.65
N ALA A 68 -3.18 -10.20 -11.45
CA ALA A 68 -3.76 -9.31 -12.45
C ALA A 68 -4.53 -8.12 -11.83
N GLU A 69 -5.31 -8.35 -10.76
CA GLU A 69 -5.95 -7.27 -10.00
C GLU A 69 -4.89 -6.35 -9.39
N MET A 70 -3.86 -6.93 -8.76
CA MET A 70 -2.81 -6.15 -8.14
C MET A 70 -2.02 -5.32 -9.16
N ALA A 71 -1.73 -5.87 -10.34
CA ALA A 71 -1.08 -5.13 -11.42
C ALA A 71 -1.90 -3.90 -11.84
N LYS A 72 -3.22 -4.05 -11.94
CA LYS A 72 -4.12 -2.92 -12.21
C LYS A 72 -4.09 -1.89 -11.09
N LEU A 73 -4.17 -2.31 -9.82
CA LEU A 73 -4.15 -1.40 -8.67
C LEU A 73 -2.83 -0.63 -8.58
N VAL A 74 -1.70 -1.30 -8.82
CA VAL A 74 -0.37 -0.67 -8.86
C VAL A 74 -0.27 0.34 -9.99
N HIS A 75 -0.73 -0.02 -11.18
CA HIS A 75 -0.78 0.90 -12.32
C HIS A 75 -1.62 2.14 -11.99
N ASP A 76 -2.85 1.96 -11.50
CA ASP A 76 -3.77 3.05 -11.19
C ASP A 76 -3.30 3.90 -9.99
N GLY A 77 -2.52 3.30 -9.10
CA GLY A 77 -1.95 3.96 -7.93
C GLY A 77 -0.74 4.85 -8.25
N TYR A 78 0.12 4.42 -9.18
CA TYR A 78 1.42 5.06 -9.35
C TYR A 78 1.64 5.74 -10.70
N THR A 79 0.98 5.29 -11.78
CA THR A 79 1.25 5.82 -13.12
C THR A 79 0.94 7.31 -13.21
N GLY A 80 1.91 8.09 -13.66
CA GLY A 80 1.78 9.53 -13.88
C GLY A 80 1.73 10.40 -12.62
N LYS A 81 1.92 9.82 -11.42
CA LYS A 81 1.89 10.57 -10.16
C LYS A 81 3.26 10.97 -9.63
N PHE A 82 4.30 10.28 -10.04
CA PHE A 82 5.67 10.53 -9.58
C PHE A 82 6.51 11.16 -10.69
N GLU A 83 7.51 11.92 -10.30
CA GLU A 83 8.42 12.60 -11.24
C GLU A 83 9.28 11.61 -12.05
N THR A 84 9.43 10.38 -11.56
CA THR A 84 10.23 9.32 -12.21
C THR A 84 9.51 7.97 -12.16
N ASP A 85 9.77 7.12 -13.14
CA ASP A 85 9.24 5.75 -13.20
C ASP A 85 9.77 4.85 -12.06
N HIS A 86 10.87 5.25 -11.43
CA HIS A 86 11.41 4.54 -10.27
C HIS A 86 10.69 4.87 -8.96
N LEU A 87 9.72 5.78 -8.95
CA LEU A 87 9.00 6.34 -7.80
C LEU A 87 9.95 6.98 -6.76
N THR A 88 10.89 6.22 -6.25
CA THR A 88 11.87 6.61 -5.22
C THR A 88 13.28 6.22 -5.67
N PRO A 89 13.88 7.00 -6.58
CA PRO A 89 15.21 6.69 -7.09
C PRO A 89 16.27 6.80 -5.99
N THR A 90 17.30 5.97 -6.11
CA THR A 90 18.50 6.05 -5.27
C THR A 90 19.62 6.70 -6.08
N VAL A 91 20.16 7.80 -5.57
CA VAL A 91 21.22 8.59 -6.24
C VAL A 91 22.52 8.53 -5.44
N PRO A 92 23.68 8.38 -6.09
CA PRO A 92 24.97 8.40 -5.41
C PRO A 92 25.37 9.85 -5.04
N VAL A 93 25.91 10.03 -3.83
CA VAL A 93 26.44 11.30 -3.34
C VAL A 93 27.79 11.03 -2.65
N GLY A 94 28.89 11.21 -3.37
CA GLY A 94 30.21 10.81 -2.89
C GLY A 94 30.31 9.28 -2.73
N GLU A 95 30.58 8.82 -1.51
CA GLU A 95 30.63 7.38 -1.16
C GLU A 95 29.28 6.86 -0.63
N ASP A 96 28.29 7.72 -0.45
CA ASP A 96 26.98 7.40 0.09
C ASP A 96 25.91 7.31 -1.00
N PHE A 97 24.73 6.85 -0.60
CA PHE A 97 23.53 6.80 -1.44
C PHE A 97 22.37 7.51 -0.74
N ILE A 98 21.62 8.31 -1.50
CA ILE A 98 20.40 8.96 -1.03
C ILE A 98 19.21 8.34 -1.72
N LEU A 99 18.26 7.80 -0.93
CA LEU A 99 16.94 7.38 -1.41
C LEU A 99 16.02 8.60 -1.43
N GLU A 100 15.65 9.04 -2.63
CA GLU A 100 14.82 10.24 -2.83
C GLU A 100 13.34 9.92 -2.66
N LEU A 101 12.79 10.14 -1.47
CA LEU A 101 11.39 9.87 -1.13
C LEU A 101 10.43 11.03 -1.41
N PHE A 102 10.92 12.12 -1.97
CA PHE A 102 10.17 13.37 -2.20
C PHE A 102 9.70 13.56 -3.65
N ARG A 103 9.80 12.52 -4.48
CA ARG A 103 9.44 12.58 -5.91
C ARG A 103 7.95 12.37 -6.19
N GLY A 104 7.15 12.22 -5.16
CA GLY A 104 5.70 12.08 -5.28
C GLY A 104 4.96 13.42 -5.33
N PRO A 105 3.62 13.39 -5.54
CA PRO A 105 2.81 14.57 -5.80
C PRO A 105 2.78 15.59 -4.65
N THR A 106 3.06 15.15 -3.42
CA THR A 106 3.08 16.06 -2.27
C THR A 106 4.48 16.28 -1.70
N SER A 107 5.50 15.72 -2.33
CA SER A 107 6.90 15.73 -1.90
C SER A 107 7.12 15.12 -0.51
N ALA A 108 6.20 14.29 -0.06
CA ALA A 108 6.30 13.55 1.20
C ALA A 108 6.55 12.06 0.92
N PHE A 109 7.37 11.40 1.75
CA PHE A 109 7.61 9.95 1.62
C PHE A 109 6.32 9.11 1.73
N LYS A 110 5.27 9.67 2.30
CA LYS A 110 3.96 9.06 2.46
C LYS A 110 3.21 8.88 1.13
N ASP A 111 3.60 9.59 0.09
CA ASP A 111 3.00 9.49 -1.24
C ASP A 111 3.05 8.07 -1.79
N VAL A 112 4.12 7.33 -1.52
CA VAL A 112 4.25 5.93 -1.95
C VAL A 112 3.12 5.07 -1.38
N ALA A 113 2.80 5.23 -0.10
CA ALA A 113 1.73 4.45 0.54
C ALA A 113 0.34 5.02 0.21
N LEU A 114 0.17 6.34 0.27
CA LEU A 114 -1.13 6.98 0.14
C LEU A 114 -1.62 7.12 -1.31
N SER A 115 -0.76 6.94 -2.30
CA SER A 115 -1.20 6.74 -3.68
C SER A 115 -1.80 5.35 -3.91
N MET A 116 -1.36 4.35 -3.14
CA MET A 116 -1.80 2.96 -3.28
C MET A 116 -3.01 2.62 -2.38
N LEU A 117 -3.05 3.17 -1.16
CA LEU A 117 -4.07 2.85 -0.16
C LEU A 117 -5.51 3.05 -0.66
N PRO A 118 -5.89 4.15 -1.34
CA PRO A 118 -7.25 4.34 -1.84
C PRO A 118 -7.68 3.23 -2.80
N ARG A 119 -6.78 2.79 -3.68
CA ARG A 119 -7.03 1.73 -4.66
C ARG A 119 -7.26 0.38 -3.97
N LEU A 120 -6.46 0.09 -2.95
CA LEU A 120 -6.62 -1.12 -2.13
C LEU A 120 -7.92 -1.08 -1.31
N MET A 121 -8.30 0.08 -0.76
CA MET A 121 -9.53 0.23 0.02
C MET A 121 -10.78 0.03 -0.85
N THR A 122 -10.86 0.67 -2.01
CA THR A 122 -12.01 0.50 -2.92
C THR A 122 -12.12 -0.94 -3.44
N ALA A 123 -11.01 -1.56 -3.83
CA ALA A 123 -11.00 -2.96 -4.25
C ALA A 123 -11.35 -3.92 -3.09
N SER A 124 -10.97 -3.58 -1.85
CA SER A 124 -11.38 -4.35 -0.65
C SER A 124 -12.88 -4.25 -0.40
N LYS A 125 -13.48 -3.05 -0.57
CA LYS A 125 -14.94 -2.86 -0.49
C LYS A 125 -15.67 -3.78 -1.47
N GLU A 126 -15.26 -3.75 -2.74
CA GLU A 126 -15.85 -4.59 -3.79
C GLU A 126 -15.77 -6.08 -3.42
N LYS A 127 -14.60 -6.56 -2.97
CA LYS A 127 -14.41 -7.96 -2.56
C LYS A 127 -15.27 -8.39 -1.38
N LEU A 128 -15.52 -7.48 -0.46
CA LEU A 128 -16.28 -7.76 0.77
C LEU A 128 -17.77 -7.42 0.62
N GLY A 129 -18.20 -6.87 -0.51
CA GLY A 129 -19.59 -6.48 -0.75
C GLY A 129 -20.04 -5.34 0.18
N VAL A 130 -19.15 -4.40 0.47
CA VAL A 130 -19.43 -3.21 1.32
C VAL A 130 -19.78 -2.04 0.42
N ASP A 131 -21.00 -1.53 0.54
CA ASP A 131 -21.49 -0.41 -0.28
C ASP A 131 -21.32 0.96 0.40
N ASP A 132 -20.96 1.00 1.69
CA ASP A 132 -20.80 2.23 2.45
C ASP A 132 -19.72 3.15 1.84
N GLU A 133 -19.98 4.46 1.81
CA GLU A 133 -18.98 5.46 1.43
C GLU A 133 -17.90 5.58 2.51
N ILE A 134 -16.63 5.67 2.10
CA ILE A 134 -15.51 5.82 3.04
C ILE A 134 -15.19 7.30 3.19
N MET A 135 -15.45 7.84 4.36
CA MET A 135 -15.07 9.22 4.70
C MET A 135 -13.64 9.26 5.25
N ILE A 136 -12.78 10.04 4.63
CA ILE A 136 -11.39 10.24 5.06
C ILE A 136 -11.29 11.47 5.96
N LEU A 137 -11.10 11.24 7.26
CA LEU A 137 -10.90 12.30 8.24
C LEU A 137 -9.42 12.40 8.61
N THR A 138 -8.84 13.60 8.45
CA THR A 138 -7.43 13.84 8.76
C THR A 138 -7.26 14.90 9.84
N ALA A 139 -6.39 14.62 10.81
CA ALA A 139 -5.91 15.57 11.80
C ALA A 139 -4.40 15.33 11.98
N THR A 140 -3.57 16.07 11.26
CA THR A 140 -2.14 15.82 11.18
C THR A 140 -1.34 17.12 11.22
N SER A 141 -0.01 17.01 11.42
CA SER A 141 0.90 18.16 11.38
C SER A 141 1.14 18.70 9.96
N GLY A 142 0.70 17.99 8.91
CA GLY A 142 0.83 18.44 7.51
C GLY A 142 0.99 17.28 6.53
N ASP A 143 2.14 16.68 6.45
CA ASP A 143 2.52 15.73 5.38
C ASP A 143 1.56 14.56 5.20
N THR A 144 1.15 13.91 6.29
CA THR A 144 0.23 12.79 6.21
C THR A 144 -1.15 13.21 5.69
N GLY A 145 -1.69 14.32 6.21
CA GLY A 145 -2.98 14.84 5.79
C GLY A 145 -2.97 15.29 4.34
N LYS A 146 -1.93 16.01 3.93
CA LYS A 146 -1.75 16.46 2.54
C LYS A 146 -1.68 15.27 1.58
N ALA A 147 -0.85 14.27 1.89
CA ALA A 147 -0.72 13.09 1.06
C ALA A 147 -2.01 12.24 1.03
N ALA A 148 -2.78 12.19 2.14
CA ALA A 148 -4.07 11.53 2.16
C ALA A 148 -5.09 12.24 1.26
N MET A 149 -5.21 13.56 1.37
CA MET A 149 -6.11 14.35 0.52
C MET A 149 -5.79 14.18 -0.95
N GLU A 150 -4.51 14.20 -1.33
CA GLU A 150 -4.07 13.99 -2.70
C GLU A 150 -4.37 12.55 -3.17
N GLY A 151 -4.03 11.55 -2.36
CA GLY A 151 -4.20 10.15 -2.72
C GLY A 151 -5.66 9.72 -2.89
N PHE A 152 -6.56 10.26 -2.06
CA PHE A 152 -8.00 9.96 -2.09
C PHE A 152 -8.81 10.88 -3.01
N CYS A 153 -8.20 11.95 -3.52
CA CYS A 153 -8.90 12.87 -4.43
C CYS A 153 -9.43 12.14 -5.66
N ASP A 154 -10.71 12.35 -5.96
CA ASP A 154 -11.41 11.77 -7.10
C ASP A 154 -11.37 10.22 -7.17
N VAL A 155 -11.20 9.55 -6.02
CA VAL A 155 -11.30 8.09 -5.95
C VAL A 155 -12.75 7.69 -5.67
N PRO A 156 -13.42 6.97 -6.57
CA PRO A 156 -14.82 6.60 -6.39
C PRO A 156 -15.05 5.79 -5.12
N GLY A 157 -16.08 6.16 -4.34
CA GLY A 157 -16.44 5.49 -3.10
C GLY A 157 -15.68 5.92 -1.85
N THR A 158 -14.90 7.02 -2.00
CA THR A 158 -14.21 7.66 -0.88
C THR A 158 -14.52 9.14 -0.83
#